data_bfe38daa63c53e4f8d5cdc4242dda989
#
_entry.id   bfe38daa63c53e4f8d5cdc4242dda989
#
_cell.length_a   1.000
_cell.length_b   1.000
_cell.length_c   1.000
_cell.angle_alpha   90.00
_cell.angle_beta   90.00
_cell.angle_gamma   90.00
#
_symmetry.space_group_name_H-M   'P 1'
#
loop_
_entity.id
_entity.type
_entity.pdbx_description
1 polymer ?
#
loop_
_entity_poly.entity_id
_entity_poly.type
_entity_poly.pdbx_seq_one_letter_code
_entity_poly.pdbx_strand_id
1 'polypeptide(L)'
;MEEMFSKVMLGTVQFGMNYGVANTTGKPSGEAVREILKEAFDNGVTALDTAPEYGDSEEVIGRALRDLGLAGKFRIVTKIPRLPQEGDPETFIRSSLQNSLSRLGVEVIDGALFHQEADGVHLPLLKKMRAEGLIRCAGISLNTEAFRDAGEEADCLQVPCSLLDHRFDHCFGKAGRHCFVRGAYLQGMLLMPEAGIFIPEIRERRRKLEALGMPMAELSLRYLFGKPGPKSILTGVENLAQLRENLRISRMAPLSPEEVAEIDKIVFPPLEELLVSPWMWKKYKELHHIV
;
A
#
# COMPACT_ATOMS: atom_id res chain seq x y z
N MET A 1 13.44 1.16 18.24
CA MET A 1 13.58 1.68 16.88
C MET A 1 12.61 2.83 16.79
N GLU A 2 13.12 4.05 16.62
CA GLU A 2 12.29 5.18 16.22
C GLU A 2 11.52 4.77 14.95
N GLU A 3 10.29 5.22 14.81
CA GLU A 3 9.46 4.88 13.66
C GLU A 3 10.12 5.37 12.37
N MET A 4 10.76 4.47 11.65
CA MET A 4 11.46 4.79 10.39
C MET A 4 10.49 5.35 9.34
N PHE A 5 9.23 4.92 9.37
CA PHE A 5 8.20 5.29 8.40
C PHE A 5 7.02 5.96 9.09
N SER A 6 6.46 7.00 8.47
CA SER A 6 5.26 7.67 8.98
C SER A 6 4.03 6.74 8.98
N LYS A 7 3.12 6.98 9.92
CA LYS A 7 1.86 6.21 10.11
C LYS A 7 0.99 6.19 8.84
N VAL A 8 0.90 7.33 8.15
CA VAL A 8 0.35 7.43 6.79
C VAL A 8 1.52 7.33 5.80
N MET A 9 1.37 6.50 4.80
CA MET A 9 2.30 6.36 3.68
C MET A 9 1.58 6.69 2.39
N LEU A 10 2.19 7.51 1.54
CA LEU A 10 1.59 7.88 0.28
C LEU A 10 1.88 6.81 -0.78
N GLY A 11 0.83 6.13 -1.24
CA GLY A 11 0.89 5.23 -2.40
C GLY A 11 0.94 6.05 -3.69
N THR A 12 1.87 5.76 -4.57
CA THR A 12 2.19 6.63 -5.71
C THR A 12 1.91 6.00 -7.07
N VAL A 13 1.19 4.89 -7.14
CA VAL A 13 0.84 4.25 -8.41
C VAL A 13 0.11 5.21 -9.35
N GLN A 14 -0.79 6.07 -8.81
CA GLN A 14 -1.49 7.09 -9.58
C GLN A 14 -0.56 8.17 -10.17
N PHE A 15 0.61 8.39 -9.57
CA PHE A 15 1.57 9.36 -10.11
C PHE A 15 2.22 8.89 -11.43
N GLY A 16 2.23 7.59 -11.68
CA GLY A 16 2.82 7.00 -12.87
C GLY A 16 1.82 6.49 -13.90
N MET A 17 0.60 6.17 -13.49
CA MET A 17 -0.40 5.56 -14.38
C MET A 17 -1.83 5.79 -13.91
N ASN A 18 -2.79 5.58 -14.80
CA ASN A 18 -4.20 5.56 -14.40
C ASN A 18 -4.49 4.29 -13.59
N TYR A 19 -4.88 4.44 -12.33
CA TYR A 19 -5.04 3.32 -11.40
C TYR A 19 -6.18 3.55 -10.40
N GLY A 20 -6.89 2.47 -10.06
CA GLY A 20 -7.98 2.43 -9.10
C GLY A 20 -9.35 2.38 -9.76
N VAL A 21 -10.25 1.49 -9.26
CA VAL A 21 -11.60 1.31 -9.83
C VAL A 21 -12.50 2.53 -9.62
N ALA A 22 -12.19 3.36 -8.62
CA ALA A 22 -12.89 4.61 -8.33
C ALA A 22 -12.25 5.85 -8.99
N ASN A 23 -11.10 5.70 -9.66
CA ASN A 23 -10.41 6.82 -10.28
C ASN A 23 -11.13 7.26 -11.55
N THR A 24 -11.66 8.47 -11.53
CA THR A 24 -12.35 9.10 -12.69
C THR A 24 -11.55 10.27 -13.27
N THR A 25 -10.44 10.68 -12.64
CA THR A 25 -9.66 11.86 -13.05
C THR A 25 -8.37 11.50 -13.78
N GLY A 26 -7.98 10.22 -13.74
CA GLY A 26 -6.77 9.73 -14.40
C GLY A 26 -5.49 10.03 -13.59
N LYS A 27 -4.35 10.06 -14.29
CA LYS A 27 -3.04 10.37 -13.71
C LYS A 27 -2.95 11.88 -13.40
N PRO A 28 -2.56 12.29 -12.17
CA PRO A 28 -2.35 13.68 -11.81
C PRO A 28 -1.25 14.35 -12.66
N SER A 29 -1.37 15.66 -12.89
CA SER A 29 -0.30 16.44 -13.52
C SER A 29 0.94 16.53 -12.62
N GLY A 30 2.11 16.79 -13.19
CA GLY A 30 3.32 16.98 -12.40
C GLY A 30 3.23 18.13 -11.39
N GLU A 31 2.42 19.17 -11.66
CA GLU A 31 2.15 20.25 -10.71
C GLU A 31 1.31 19.74 -9.53
N ALA A 32 0.22 19.01 -9.81
CA ALA A 32 -0.61 18.40 -8.76
C ALA A 32 0.21 17.43 -7.89
N VAL A 33 1.13 16.66 -8.49
CA VAL A 33 2.03 15.79 -7.72
C VAL A 33 2.93 16.58 -6.78
N ARG A 34 3.51 17.71 -7.23
CA ARG A 34 4.32 18.58 -6.36
C ARG A 34 3.50 19.15 -5.20
N GLU A 35 2.28 19.62 -5.47
CA GLU A 35 1.39 20.12 -4.42
C GLU A 35 1.04 19.02 -3.40
N ILE A 36 0.71 17.82 -3.87
CA ILE A 36 0.41 16.67 -3.01
C ILE A 36 1.63 16.32 -2.14
N LEU A 37 2.83 16.23 -2.72
CA LEU A 37 4.03 15.87 -1.98
C LEU A 37 4.41 16.94 -0.95
N LYS A 38 4.28 18.23 -1.32
CA LYS A 38 4.54 19.33 -0.39
C LYS A 38 3.55 19.31 0.78
N GLU A 39 2.26 19.24 0.50
CA GLU A 39 1.21 19.14 1.54
C GLU A 39 1.41 17.91 2.44
N ALA A 40 1.76 16.76 1.86
CA ALA A 40 2.05 15.55 2.60
C ALA A 40 3.22 15.76 3.58
N PHE A 41 4.33 16.32 3.10
CA PHE A 41 5.53 16.60 3.90
C PHE A 41 5.24 17.59 5.03
N ASP A 42 4.59 18.71 4.72
CA ASP A 42 4.24 19.77 5.70
C ASP A 42 3.32 19.22 6.81
N ASN A 43 2.62 18.13 6.54
CA ASN A 43 1.72 17.46 7.49
C ASN A 43 2.30 16.18 8.12
N GLY A 44 3.61 15.92 7.97
CA GLY A 44 4.32 14.84 8.65
C GLY A 44 4.25 13.48 7.94
N VAL A 45 3.76 13.42 6.70
CA VAL A 45 3.89 12.22 5.86
C VAL A 45 5.28 12.23 5.23
N THR A 46 6.11 11.30 5.67
CA THR A 46 7.51 11.19 5.24
C THR A 46 7.81 9.85 4.57
N ALA A 47 6.80 9.04 4.27
CA ALA A 47 6.96 7.75 3.63
C ALA A 47 6.20 7.67 2.30
N LEU A 48 6.87 7.17 1.26
CA LEU A 48 6.32 6.95 -0.08
C LEU A 48 6.47 5.48 -0.48
N ASP A 49 5.41 4.92 -1.07
CA ASP A 49 5.44 3.60 -1.72
C ASP A 49 5.34 3.74 -3.22
N THR A 50 6.31 3.21 -3.93
CA THR A 50 6.37 3.19 -5.40
C THR A 50 6.80 1.82 -5.93
N ALA A 51 6.96 1.69 -7.24
CA ALA A 51 7.53 0.52 -7.91
C ALA A 51 7.97 0.88 -9.35
N PRO A 52 8.96 0.18 -9.92
CA PRO A 52 9.29 0.29 -11.34
C PRO A 52 8.10 -0.04 -12.27
N GLU A 53 7.20 -0.91 -11.84
CA GLU A 53 6.00 -1.31 -12.60
C GLU A 53 4.84 -0.29 -12.51
N TYR A 54 5.03 0.84 -11.80
CA TYR A 54 4.03 1.93 -11.71
C TYR A 54 4.24 3.01 -12.77
N GLY A 55 4.51 2.62 -14.02
CA GLY A 55 4.77 3.55 -15.12
C GLY A 55 6.00 4.42 -14.84
N ASP A 56 5.84 5.74 -14.92
CA ASP A 56 6.92 6.71 -14.66
C ASP A 56 6.90 7.29 -13.22
N SER A 57 6.25 6.60 -12.28
CA SER A 57 6.09 7.08 -10.90
C SER A 57 7.42 7.45 -10.22
N GLU A 58 8.46 6.60 -10.35
CA GLU A 58 9.76 6.86 -9.73
C GLU A 58 10.44 8.12 -10.29
N GLU A 59 10.38 8.34 -11.61
CA GLU A 59 10.90 9.56 -12.25
C GLU A 59 10.12 10.82 -11.84
N VAL A 60 8.79 10.70 -11.78
CA VAL A 60 7.90 11.81 -11.36
C VAL A 60 8.20 12.20 -9.92
N ILE A 61 8.33 11.23 -9.02
CA ILE A 61 8.69 11.45 -7.61
C ILE A 61 10.08 12.10 -7.54
N GLY A 62 11.09 11.51 -8.15
CA GLY A 62 12.46 11.99 -8.09
C GLY A 62 12.58 13.44 -8.59
N ARG A 63 11.89 13.79 -9.68
CA ARG A 63 11.82 15.15 -10.20
C ARG A 63 11.12 16.09 -9.22
N ALA A 64 9.94 15.72 -8.76
CA ALA A 64 9.14 16.57 -7.88
C ALA A 64 9.85 16.85 -6.54
N LEU A 65 10.52 15.86 -5.95
CA LEU A 65 11.28 16.04 -4.70
C LEU A 65 12.48 16.96 -4.89
N ARG A 66 13.17 16.92 -6.04
CA ARG A 66 14.25 17.86 -6.37
C ARG A 66 13.71 19.28 -6.54
N ASP A 67 12.63 19.44 -7.32
CA ASP A 67 12.00 20.75 -7.58
C ASP A 67 11.54 21.43 -6.28
N LEU A 68 11.09 20.65 -5.30
CA LEU A 68 10.63 21.12 -3.99
C LEU A 68 11.75 21.30 -2.95
N GLY A 69 13.00 20.92 -3.25
CA GLY A 69 14.08 20.90 -2.25
C GLY A 69 13.88 19.85 -1.15
N LEU A 70 13.09 18.81 -1.42
CA LEU A 70 12.77 17.74 -0.48
C LEU A 70 13.53 16.43 -0.77
N ALA A 71 14.56 16.46 -1.62
CA ALA A 71 15.42 15.32 -1.88
C ALA A 71 15.99 14.76 -0.56
N GLY A 72 15.88 13.43 -0.35
CA GLY A 72 16.33 12.76 0.86
C GLY A 72 15.49 13.01 2.12
N LYS A 73 14.38 13.75 2.03
CA LYS A 73 13.48 14.00 3.18
C LYS A 73 12.39 12.94 3.32
N PHE A 74 12.07 12.22 2.26
CA PHE A 74 11.14 11.10 2.31
C PHE A 74 11.87 9.77 2.45
N ARG A 75 11.26 8.85 3.17
CA ARG A 75 11.59 7.44 3.20
C ARG A 75 10.88 6.75 2.05
N ILE A 76 11.62 6.13 1.16
CA ILE A 76 11.07 5.56 -0.07
C ILE A 76 11.14 4.04 -0.02
N VAL A 77 9.97 3.42 -0.21
CA VAL A 77 9.82 1.99 -0.43
C VAL A 77 9.53 1.75 -1.90
N THR A 78 10.34 0.93 -2.55
CA THR A 78 10.10 0.48 -3.93
C THR A 78 10.14 -1.04 -4.03
N LYS A 79 9.95 -1.57 -5.21
CA LYS A 79 9.80 -3.01 -5.42
C LYS A 79 10.77 -3.52 -6.48
N ILE A 80 11.17 -4.78 -6.31
CA ILE A 80 11.86 -5.53 -7.37
C ILE A 80 10.79 -6.11 -8.28
N PRO A 81 10.79 -5.83 -9.58
CA PRO A 81 9.89 -6.46 -10.53
C PRO A 81 10.05 -7.99 -10.51
N ARG A 82 9.07 -8.69 -11.08
CA ARG A 82 9.14 -10.14 -11.23
C ARG A 82 10.49 -10.57 -11.79
N LEU A 83 11.14 -11.51 -11.12
CA LEU A 83 12.40 -12.03 -11.57
C LEU A 83 12.25 -12.80 -12.91
N PRO A 84 13.17 -12.64 -13.86
CA PRO A 84 13.16 -13.42 -15.09
C PRO A 84 13.41 -14.90 -14.78
N GLN A 85 12.87 -15.79 -15.63
CA GLN A 85 13.08 -17.24 -15.48
C GLN A 85 14.51 -17.66 -15.79
N GLU A 86 15.22 -16.88 -16.57
CA GLU A 86 16.61 -17.12 -16.98
C GLU A 86 17.50 -15.97 -16.54
N GLY A 87 18.76 -16.26 -16.29
CA GLY A 87 19.76 -15.29 -15.85
C GLY A 87 20.06 -15.38 -14.36
N ASP A 88 20.98 -14.52 -13.91
CA ASP A 88 21.37 -14.46 -12.50
C ASP A 88 20.46 -13.53 -11.69
N PRO A 89 19.71 -14.04 -10.71
CA PRO A 89 18.81 -13.23 -9.89
C PRO A 89 19.51 -12.07 -9.17
N GLU A 90 20.74 -12.26 -8.69
CA GLU A 90 21.48 -11.21 -7.99
C GLU A 90 21.78 -10.03 -8.91
N THR A 91 22.25 -10.30 -10.11
CA THR A 91 22.53 -9.27 -11.13
C THR A 91 21.27 -8.49 -11.48
N PHE A 92 20.14 -9.18 -11.66
CA PHE A 92 18.85 -8.53 -11.94
C PHE A 92 18.39 -7.63 -10.79
N ILE A 93 18.41 -8.14 -9.57
CA ILE A 93 18.01 -7.37 -8.35
C ILE A 93 18.87 -6.13 -8.23
N ARG A 94 20.19 -6.25 -8.35
CA ARG A 94 21.14 -5.13 -8.26
C ARG A 94 20.88 -4.07 -9.34
N SER A 95 20.72 -4.50 -10.58
CA SER A 95 20.42 -3.59 -11.69
C SER A 95 19.08 -2.88 -11.48
N SER A 96 18.05 -3.58 -11.01
CA SER A 96 16.75 -2.99 -10.69
C SER A 96 16.87 -1.91 -9.62
N LEU A 97 17.60 -2.19 -8.53
CA LEU A 97 17.83 -1.21 -7.46
C LEU A 97 18.61 0.01 -7.95
N GLN A 98 19.68 -0.18 -8.73
CA GLN A 98 20.47 0.92 -9.30
C GLN A 98 19.63 1.82 -10.20
N ASN A 99 18.77 1.23 -11.02
CA ASN A 99 17.83 1.97 -11.86
C ASN A 99 16.83 2.79 -11.02
N SER A 100 16.27 2.19 -9.95
CA SER A 100 15.36 2.89 -9.04
C SER A 100 16.07 4.02 -8.29
N LEU A 101 17.29 3.81 -7.79
CA LEU A 101 18.12 4.86 -7.16
C LEU A 101 18.31 6.05 -8.11
N SER A 102 18.64 5.76 -9.39
CA SER A 102 18.82 6.77 -10.43
C SER A 102 17.54 7.56 -10.72
N ARG A 103 16.41 6.86 -10.93
CA ARG A 103 15.11 7.52 -11.22
C ARG A 103 14.63 8.38 -10.06
N LEU A 104 14.72 7.86 -8.84
CA LEU A 104 14.32 8.56 -7.62
C LEU A 104 15.29 9.67 -7.23
N GLY A 105 16.57 9.60 -7.66
CA GLY A 105 17.60 10.56 -7.31
C GLY A 105 18.02 10.47 -5.84
N VAL A 106 18.11 9.25 -5.31
CA VAL A 106 18.51 8.95 -3.93
C VAL A 106 19.72 8.01 -3.91
N GLU A 107 20.51 8.06 -2.83
CA GLU A 107 21.69 7.21 -2.68
C GLU A 107 21.36 5.85 -2.06
N VAL A 108 20.27 5.79 -1.26
CA VAL A 108 19.84 4.58 -0.54
C VAL A 108 18.31 4.50 -0.60
N ILE A 109 17.78 3.32 -0.89
CA ILE A 109 16.34 3.01 -0.81
C ILE A 109 16.03 2.56 0.62
N ASP A 110 15.00 3.15 1.26
CA ASP A 110 14.66 2.82 2.65
C ASP A 110 14.01 1.43 2.78
N GLY A 111 13.24 0.99 1.78
CA GLY A 111 12.70 -0.37 1.73
C GLY A 111 12.63 -0.92 0.31
N ALA A 112 13.13 -2.12 0.10
CA ALA A 112 12.98 -2.86 -1.14
C ALA A 112 12.21 -4.15 -0.91
N LEU A 113 11.14 -4.35 -1.69
CA LEU A 113 10.26 -5.51 -1.56
C LEU A 113 10.26 -6.31 -2.85
N PHE A 114 10.23 -7.62 -2.79
CA PHE A 114 9.80 -8.38 -3.97
C PHE A 114 8.35 -8.06 -4.29
N HIS A 115 8.07 -7.67 -5.53
CA HIS A 115 6.71 -7.34 -5.98
C HIS A 115 5.87 -8.59 -6.17
N GLN A 116 6.53 -9.70 -6.59
CA GLN A 116 5.91 -11.02 -6.67
C GLN A 116 6.30 -11.83 -5.43
N GLU A 117 5.31 -12.34 -4.72
CA GLU A 117 5.50 -13.10 -3.48
C GLU A 117 6.32 -14.40 -3.70
N ALA A 118 6.20 -15.03 -4.87
CA ALA A 118 6.97 -16.21 -5.22
C ALA A 118 8.48 -15.95 -5.28
N ASP A 119 8.90 -14.71 -5.58
CA ASP A 119 10.30 -14.31 -5.62
C ASP A 119 10.90 -14.16 -4.20
N GLY A 120 10.07 -14.26 -3.16
CA GLY A 120 10.47 -14.21 -1.76
C GLY A 120 11.53 -15.25 -1.36
N VAL A 121 11.67 -16.34 -2.11
CA VAL A 121 12.75 -17.32 -1.93
C VAL A 121 14.13 -16.70 -2.08
N HIS A 122 14.23 -15.56 -2.77
CA HIS A 122 15.45 -14.79 -2.98
C HIS A 122 15.68 -13.69 -1.92
N LEU A 123 14.91 -13.68 -0.82
CA LEU A 123 15.06 -12.70 0.27
C LEU A 123 16.52 -12.58 0.78
N PRO A 124 17.33 -13.66 0.87
CA PRO A 124 18.74 -13.55 1.23
C PRO A 124 19.55 -12.61 0.32
N LEU A 125 19.21 -12.50 -0.97
CA LEU A 125 19.86 -11.57 -1.89
C LEU A 125 19.53 -10.11 -1.57
N LEU A 126 18.26 -9.79 -1.22
CA LEU A 126 17.92 -8.45 -0.74
C LEU A 126 18.62 -8.12 0.58
N LYS A 127 18.75 -9.09 1.49
CA LYS A 127 19.52 -8.91 2.73
C LYS A 127 21.01 -8.63 2.44
N LYS A 128 21.57 -9.22 1.39
CA LYS A 128 22.93 -8.90 0.91
C LYS A 128 23.01 -7.46 0.41
N MET A 129 22.04 -6.99 -0.40
CA MET A 129 21.98 -5.58 -0.85
C MET A 129 21.85 -4.62 0.33
N ARG A 130 21.15 -5.01 1.39
CA ARG A 130 21.09 -4.25 2.64
C ARG A 130 22.45 -4.18 3.33
N ALA A 131 23.17 -5.28 3.44
CA ALA A 131 24.51 -5.31 4.03
C ALA A 131 25.53 -4.45 3.25
N GLU A 132 25.34 -4.32 1.94
CA GLU A 132 26.12 -3.45 1.06
C GLU A 132 25.69 -1.96 1.10
N GLY A 133 24.60 -1.63 1.80
CA GLY A 133 24.13 -0.26 1.98
C GLY A 133 23.27 0.30 0.84
N LEU A 134 22.84 -0.52 -0.13
CA LEU A 134 21.94 -0.10 -1.22
C LEU A 134 20.50 0.11 -0.72
N ILE A 135 20.09 -0.67 0.27
CA ILE A 135 18.78 -0.58 0.89
C ILE A 135 18.89 -0.63 2.43
N ARG A 136 17.83 -0.16 3.14
CA ARG A 136 17.78 -0.23 4.61
C ARG A 136 16.97 -1.40 5.12
N CYS A 137 15.86 -1.76 4.44
CA CYS A 137 14.98 -2.88 4.78
C CYS A 137 14.74 -3.78 3.59
N ALA A 138 14.77 -5.09 3.81
CA ALA A 138 14.48 -6.12 2.83
C ALA A 138 13.11 -6.76 3.12
N GLY A 139 12.24 -6.88 2.12
CA GLY A 139 10.89 -7.38 2.35
C GLY A 139 10.22 -8.03 1.14
N ILE A 140 8.93 -8.34 1.33
CA ILE A 140 8.09 -9.00 0.33
C ILE A 140 6.70 -8.34 0.34
N SER A 141 6.12 -8.15 -0.85
CA SER A 141 4.71 -7.79 -1.02
C SER A 141 3.89 -9.06 -1.18
N LEU A 142 3.07 -9.39 -0.19
CA LEU A 142 2.22 -10.58 -0.17
C LEU A 142 0.86 -10.26 -0.80
N ASN A 143 0.28 -11.22 -1.51
CA ASN A 143 -1.01 -11.11 -2.18
C ASN A 143 -1.97 -12.23 -1.82
N THR A 144 -1.49 -13.47 -1.71
CA THR A 144 -2.32 -14.66 -1.56
C THR A 144 -2.02 -15.38 -0.25
N GLU A 145 -3.03 -16.05 0.29
CA GLU A 145 -2.88 -16.86 1.51
C GLU A 145 -1.87 -17.99 1.34
N ALA A 146 -1.65 -18.47 0.11
CA ALA A 146 -0.64 -19.48 -0.18
C ALA A 146 0.79 -19.07 0.24
N PHE A 147 1.05 -17.76 0.30
CA PHE A 147 2.35 -17.21 0.71
C PHE A 147 2.31 -16.53 2.08
N ARG A 148 1.27 -16.77 2.88
CA ARG A 148 1.07 -16.11 4.18
C ARG A 148 2.28 -16.19 5.12
N ASP A 149 3.03 -17.28 5.03
CA ASP A 149 4.19 -17.54 5.89
C ASP A 149 5.53 -17.21 5.20
N ALA A 150 5.46 -16.78 3.91
CA ALA A 150 6.63 -16.38 3.15
C ALA A 150 7.19 -15.06 3.65
N GLY A 151 8.16 -14.90 4.35
CA GLY A 151 8.69 -13.60 4.82
C GLY A 151 8.75 -13.52 6.33
N GLU A 152 8.73 -14.66 7.02
CA GLU A 152 8.98 -14.67 8.46
C GLU A 152 10.30 -13.99 8.83
N GLU A 153 11.30 -14.09 7.95
CA GLU A 153 12.61 -13.46 8.11
C GLU A 153 12.74 -12.06 7.48
N ALA A 154 11.67 -11.51 6.90
CA ALA A 154 11.70 -10.19 6.30
C ALA A 154 11.71 -9.08 7.34
N ASP A 155 12.46 -8.00 7.08
CA ASP A 155 12.47 -6.80 7.93
C ASP A 155 11.14 -6.06 7.84
N CYS A 156 10.48 -6.15 6.69
CA CYS A 156 9.18 -5.53 6.43
C CYS A 156 8.34 -6.38 5.48
N LEU A 157 7.02 -6.27 5.60
CA LEU A 157 6.06 -6.87 4.69
C LEU A 157 5.11 -5.82 4.16
N GLN A 158 4.70 -5.95 2.90
CA GLN A 158 3.54 -5.23 2.40
C GLN A 158 2.39 -6.22 2.22
N VAL A 159 1.26 -5.94 2.87
CA VAL A 159 0.11 -6.85 2.91
C VAL A 159 -1.18 -6.12 2.54
N PRO A 160 -2.12 -6.78 1.84
CA PRO A 160 -3.46 -6.24 1.71
C PRO A 160 -4.17 -6.35 3.07
N CYS A 161 -4.85 -5.30 3.46
CA CYS A 161 -5.75 -5.30 4.60
C CYS A 161 -6.76 -4.15 4.48
N SER A 162 -8.01 -4.43 4.80
CA SER A 162 -9.10 -3.45 4.81
C SER A 162 -10.13 -3.85 5.86
N LEU A 163 -11.25 -3.13 5.96
CA LEU A 163 -12.41 -3.57 6.74
C LEU A 163 -12.92 -4.96 6.35
N LEU A 164 -12.70 -5.39 5.12
CA LEU A 164 -13.24 -6.65 4.58
C LEU A 164 -12.16 -7.69 4.23
N ASP A 165 -10.88 -7.33 4.32
CA ASP A 165 -9.75 -8.22 4.03
C ASP A 165 -8.91 -8.41 5.30
N HIS A 166 -9.02 -9.59 5.90
CA HIS A 166 -8.37 -9.98 7.15
C HIS A 166 -7.33 -11.09 6.98
N ARG A 167 -7.04 -11.48 5.73
CA ARG A 167 -6.18 -12.64 5.43
C ARG A 167 -4.79 -12.56 6.06
N PHE A 168 -4.27 -11.35 6.26
CA PHE A 168 -2.93 -11.10 6.79
C PHE A 168 -2.94 -10.49 8.20
N ASP A 169 -4.02 -10.58 8.95
CA ASP A 169 -4.09 -10.05 10.32
C ASP A 169 -3.01 -10.65 11.24
N HIS A 170 -2.61 -11.89 11.02
CA HIS A 170 -1.53 -12.56 11.75
C HIS A 170 -0.14 -11.93 11.55
N CYS A 171 0.03 -11.05 10.53
CA CYS A 171 1.28 -10.34 10.28
C CYS A 171 1.51 -9.15 11.23
N PHE A 172 0.43 -8.64 11.85
CA PHE A 172 0.51 -7.49 12.73
C PHE A 172 1.07 -7.84 14.12
N GLY A 173 1.69 -6.87 14.78
CA GLY A 173 2.19 -7.01 16.15
C GLY A 173 3.47 -7.83 16.33
N LYS A 174 4.05 -8.35 15.25
CA LYS A 174 5.32 -9.11 15.35
C LYS A 174 6.49 -8.14 15.59
N ALA A 175 7.27 -8.41 16.64
CA ALA A 175 8.42 -7.58 17.00
C ALA A 175 9.49 -7.54 15.90
N GLY A 176 10.09 -6.38 15.70
CA GLY A 176 11.20 -6.19 14.75
C GLY A 176 10.79 -6.10 13.29
N ARG A 177 9.50 -6.23 12.96
CA ARG A 177 8.99 -6.18 11.58
C ARG A 177 7.98 -5.06 11.37
N HIS A 178 8.14 -4.29 10.31
CA HIS A 178 7.21 -3.24 9.91
C HIS A 178 6.22 -3.75 8.85
N CYS A 179 4.92 -3.44 9.02
CA CYS A 179 3.89 -3.79 8.04
C CYS A 179 3.46 -2.56 7.24
N PHE A 180 3.59 -2.63 5.92
CA PHE A 180 3.00 -1.68 4.98
C PHE A 180 1.63 -2.22 4.56
N VAL A 181 0.57 -1.52 4.94
CA VAL A 181 -0.81 -1.94 4.68
C VAL A 181 -1.31 -1.28 3.40
N ARG A 182 -1.58 -2.07 2.39
CA ARG A 182 -2.19 -1.60 1.14
C ARG A 182 -3.64 -2.04 1.01
N GLY A 183 -4.38 -1.41 0.10
CA GLY A 183 -5.76 -1.78 -0.18
C GLY A 183 -6.76 -1.33 0.89
N ALA A 184 -6.43 -0.32 1.71
CA ALA A 184 -7.27 0.20 2.78
C ALA A 184 -8.74 0.44 2.37
N TYR A 185 -8.96 0.81 1.12
CA TYR A 185 -10.27 1.09 0.53
C TYR A 185 -10.67 0.09 -0.57
N LEU A 186 -10.03 -1.08 -0.68
CA LEU A 186 -10.22 -2.04 -1.77
C LEU A 186 -10.15 -1.36 -3.15
N GLN A 187 -9.03 -0.70 -3.46
CA GLN A 187 -8.84 0.12 -4.67
C GLN A 187 -9.93 1.21 -4.88
N GLY A 188 -10.52 1.70 -3.78
CA GLY A 188 -11.57 2.70 -3.81
C GLY A 188 -12.99 2.14 -3.82
N MET A 189 -13.18 0.82 -3.97
CA MET A 189 -14.52 0.20 -4.02
C MET A 189 -15.36 0.52 -2.78
N LEU A 190 -14.76 0.58 -1.59
CA LEU A 190 -15.47 0.93 -0.36
C LEU A 190 -15.97 2.39 -0.34
N LEU A 191 -15.39 3.27 -1.15
CA LEU A 191 -15.74 4.69 -1.23
C LEU A 191 -16.70 5.02 -2.37
N MET A 192 -16.93 4.07 -3.30
CA MET A 192 -17.83 4.27 -4.44
C MET A 192 -19.29 4.35 -4.00
N PRO A 193 -20.17 4.98 -4.80
CA PRO A 193 -21.62 4.80 -4.67
C PRO A 193 -22.00 3.31 -4.71
N GLU A 194 -22.99 2.90 -3.93
CA GLU A 194 -23.41 1.49 -3.82
C GLU A 194 -23.69 0.84 -5.18
N ALA A 195 -24.28 1.57 -6.10
CA ALA A 195 -24.57 1.09 -7.47
C ALA A 195 -23.33 0.69 -8.27
N GLY A 196 -22.14 1.22 -7.94
CA GLY A 196 -20.88 0.90 -8.59
C GLY A 196 -20.20 -0.37 -8.04
N ILE A 197 -20.67 -0.88 -6.91
CA ILE A 197 -20.10 -2.08 -6.29
C ILE A 197 -20.67 -3.31 -6.97
N PHE A 198 -19.86 -3.97 -7.78
CA PHE A 198 -20.29 -5.11 -8.59
C PHE A 198 -20.28 -6.47 -7.84
N ILE A 199 -19.71 -6.53 -6.63
CA ILE A 199 -19.67 -7.73 -5.78
C ILE A 199 -20.78 -7.62 -4.72
N PRO A 200 -21.85 -8.46 -4.77
CA PRO A 200 -22.99 -8.35 -3.87
C PRO A 200 -22.62 -8.47 -2.38
N GLU A 201 -21.70 -9.36 -2.04
CA GLU A 201 -21.27 -9.60 -0.66
C GLU A 201 -20.56 -8.36 -0.07
N ILE A 202 -19.73 -7.69 -0.87
CA ILE A 202 -19.08 -6.42 -0.47
C ILE A 202 -20.14 -5.33 -0.31
N ARG A 203 -21.09 -5.25 -1.25
CA ARG A 203 -22.18 -4.26 -1.21
C ARG A 203 -23.03 -4.42 0.04
N GLU A 204 -23.39 -5.65 0.40
CA GLU A 204 -24.18 -5.93 1.60
C GLU A 204 -23.45 -5.53 2.88
N ARG A 205 -22.17 -5.92 3.03
CA ARG A 205 -21.38 -5.58 4.20
C ARG A 205 -21.15 -4.08 4.30
N ARG A 206 -20.84 -3.43 3.18
CA ARG A 206 -20.66 -1.98 3.15
C ARG A 206 -21.92 -1.26 3.62
N ARG A 207 -23.11 -1.66 3.18
CA ARG A 207 -24.38 -1.08 3.63
C ARG A 207 -24.58 -1.23 5.14
N LYS A 208 -24.23 -2.39 5.71
CA LYS A 208 -24.29 -2.60 7.15
C LYS A 208 -23.30 -1.71 7.91
N LEU A 209 -22.09 -1.53 7.37
CA LEU A 209 -21.07 -0.63 7.93
C LEU A 209 -21.51 0.84 7.89
N GLU A 210 -22.13 1.27 6.78
CA GLU A 210 -22.71 2.64 6.68
C GLU A 210 -23.79 2.91 7.73
N ALA A 211 -24.57 1.88 8.09
CA ALA A 211 -25.60 2.00 9.11
C ALA A 211 -25.05 2.30 10.53
N LEU A 212 -23.73 2.13 10.75
CA LEU A 212 -23.06 2.56 11.97
C LEU A 212 -22.94 4.10 12.09
N GLY A 213 -23.27 4.85 11.02
CA GLY A 213 -23.32 6.30 11.01
C GLY A 213 -21.97 7.02 10.91
N MET A 214 -20.88 6.29 10.61
CA MET A 214 -19.55 6.85 10.41
C MET A 214 -19.20 6.87 8.91
N PRO A 215 -18.58 7.96 8.39
CA PRO A 215 -18.12 7.99 7.01
C PRO A 215 -17.19 6.80 6.69
N MET A 216 -17.37 6.15 5.54
CA MET A 216 -16.66 4.92 5.20
C MET A 216 -15.14 5.10 5.17
N ALA A 217 -14.64 6.26 4.71
CA ALA A 217 -13.21 6.56 4.74
C ALA A 217 -12.66 6.60 6.17
N GLU A 218 -13.40 7.24 7.07
CA GLU A 218 -13.05 7.35 8.49
C GLU A 218 -13.07 5.98 9.17
N LEU A 219 -14.14 5.22 8.96
CA LEU A 219 -14.29 3.88 9.51
C LEU A 219 -13.12 2.98 9.06
N SER A 220 -12.79 2.98 7.75
CA SER A 220 -11.72 2.17 7.17
C SER A 220 -10.35 2.50 7.76
N LEU A 221 -9.98 3.77 7.79
CA LEU A 221 -8.64 4.15 8.27
C LEU A 221 -8.51 4.01 9.78
N ARG A 222 -9.52 4.42 10.57
CA ARG A 222 -9.46 4.30 12.04
C ARG A 222 -9.38 2.83 12.46
N TYR A 223 -10.10 1.93 11.79
CA TYR A 223 -10.01 0.50 12.03
C TYR A 223 -8.60 -0.03 11.77
N LEU A 224 -7.99 0.33 10.62
CA LEU A 224 -6.63 -0.09 10.29
C LEU A 224 -5.58 0.52 11.22
N PHE A 225 -5.73 1.78 11.60
CA PHE A 225 -4.83 2.42 12.56
C PHE A 225 -4.91 1.76 13.95
N GLY A 226 -6.01 1.12 14.31
CA GLY A 226 -6.18 0.35 15.53
C GLY A 226 -5.46 -1.00 15.56
N LYS A 227 -5.05 -1.56 14.41
CA LYS A 227 -4.31 -2.84 14.36
C LYS A 227 -3.00 -2.73 15.17
N PRO A 228 -2.51 -3.82 15.81
CA PRO A 228 -1.30 -3.76 16.65
C PRO A 228 0.00 -3.61 15.84
N GLY A 229 1.06 -3.16 16.51
CA GLY A 229 2.44 -3.14 16.01
C GLY A 229 2.78 -2.00 15.05
N PRO A 230 4.07 -1.89 14.66
CA PRO A 230 4.55 -0.86 13.75
C PRO A 230 4.02 -1.07 12.35
N LYS A 231 3.36 -0.05 11.81
CA LYS A 231 2.74 -0.10 10.48
C LYS A 231 2.60 1.26 9.84
N SER A 232 2.57 1.25 8.50
CA SER A 232 2.17 2.40 7.69
C SER A 232 0.98 2.02 6.82
N ILE A 233 -0.07 2.85 6.83
CA ILE A 233 -1.24 2.64 5.98
C ILE A 233 -1.04 3.40 4.68
N LEU A 234 -0.98 2.65 3.57
CA LEU A 234 -0.84 3.21 2.23
C LEU A 234 -2.17 3.80 1.77
N THR A 235 -2.16 5.09 1.49
CA THR A 235 -3.28 5.79 0.87
C THR A 235 -2.82 6.39 -0.46
N GLY A 236 -3.39 5.90 -1.56
CA GLY A 236 -3.27 6.57 -2.87
C GLY A 236 -4.20 7.77 -2.91
N VAL A 237 -3.78 8.84 -3.57
CA VAL A 237 -4.60 10.03 -3.76
C VAL A 237 -4.42 10.58 -5.18
N GLU A 238 -5.47 11.21 -5.70
CA GLU A 238 -5.52 11.84 -7.01
C GLU A 238 -5.49 13.37 -6.89
N ASN A 239 -5.81 13.89 -5.70
CA ASN A 239 -5.90 15.32 -5.43
C ASN A 239 -5.68 15.66 -3.95
N LEU A 240 -5.51 16.95 -3.66
CA LEU A 240 -5.28 17.46 -2.30
C LEU A 240 -6.45 17.22 -1.34
N ALA A 241 -7.69 17.21 -1.82
CA ALA A 241 -8.85 17.00 -0.95
C ALA A 241 -8.83 15.60 -0.34
N GLN A 242 -8.51 14.58 -1.13
CA GLN A 242 -8.36 13.21 -0.65
C GLN A 242 -7.19 13.08 0.34
N LEU A 243 -6.06 13.73 0.06
CA LEU A 243 -4.93 13.75 0.97
C LEU A 243 -5.31 14.37 2.33
N ARG A 244 -5.90 15.54 2.30
CA ARG A 244 -6.31 16.27 3.53
C ARG A 244 -7.30 15.48 4.36
N GLU A 245 -8.24 14.80 3.73
CA GLU A 245 -9.19 13.93 4.44
C GLU A 245 -8.49 12.74 5.10
N ASN A 246 -7.59 12.04 4.40
CA ASN A 246 -6.81 10.96 4.99
C ASN A 246 -5.95 11.43 6.17
N LEU A 247 -5.36 12.63 6.05
CA LEU A 247 -4.58 13.26 7.13
C LEU A 247 -5.44 13.64 8.32
N ARG A 248 -6.63 14.22 8.09
CA ARG A 248 -7.61 14.53 9.13
C ARG A 248 -7.94 13.29 9.93
N ILE A 249 -8.30 12.21 9.24
CA ILE A 249 -8.65 10.93 9.87
C ILE A 249 -7.48 10.34 10.65
N SER A 250 -6.27 10.42 10.14
CA SER A 250 -5.07 9.84 10.78
C SER A 250 -4.76 10.47 12.16
N ARG A 251 -5.27 11.66 12.42
CA ARG A 251 -5.11 12.41 13.69
C ARG A 251 -6.26 12.17 14.69
N MET A 252 -7.30 11.47 14.26
CA MET A 252 -8.43 11.15 15.13
C MET A 252 -8.05 10.07 16.14
N ALA A 253 -8.82 10.01 17.23
CA ALA A 253 -8.69 8.93 18.20
C ALA A 253 -8.96 7.57 17.57
N PRO A 254 -8.29 6.49 18.00
CA PRO A 254 -8.66 5.13 17.62
C PRO A 254 -10.14 4.85 17.86
N LEU A 255 -10.69 3.85 17.19
CA LEU A 255 -12.02 3.32 17.49
C LEU A 255 -12.02 2.74 18.91
N SER A 256 -13.14 2.88 19.63
CA SER A 256 -13.33 2.25 20.94
C SER A 256 -13.44 0.73 20.77
N PRO A 257 -13.18 -0.06 21.83
CA PRO A 257 -13.42 -1.50 21.78
C PRO A 257 -14.85 -1.88 21.40
N GLU A 258 -15.84 -1.08 21.81
CA GLU A 258 -17.25 -1.29 21.48
C GLU A 258 -17.51 -1.02 19.99
N GLU A 259 -16.94 0.07 19.43
CA GLU A 259 -17.03 0.35 17.99
C GLU A 259 -16.38 -0.77 17.16
N VAL A 260 -15.22 -1.26 17.57
CA VAL A 260 -14.54 -2.40 16.92
C VAL A 260 -15.41 -3.64 16.99
N ALA A 261 -16.01 -3.96 18.14
CA ALA A 261 -16.87 -5.14 18.29
C ALA A 261 -18.12 -5.07 17.40
N GLU A 262 -18.72 -3.90 17.19
CA GLU A 262 -19.85 -3.75 16.25
C GLU A 262 -19.40 -3.94 14.79
N ILE A 263 -18.23 -3.43 14.42
CA ILE A 263 -17.63 -3.67 13.10
C ILE A 263 -17.37 -5.15 12.90
N ASP A 264 -16.76 -5.83 13.87
CA ASP A 264 -16.40 -7.22 13.79
C ASP A 264 -17.61 -8.15 13.57
N LYS A 265 -18.78 -7.82 14.14
CA LYS A 265 -20.04 -8.54 13.85
C LYS A 265 -20.45 -8.48 12.37
N ILE A 266 -20.03 -7.45 11.66
CA ILE A 266 -20.36 -7.24 10.24
C ILE A 266 -19.30 -7.88 9.33
N VAL A 267 -18.02 -7.71 9.68
CA VAL A 267 -16.91 -8.10 8.80
C VAL A 267 -16.50 -9.56 8.95
N PHE A 268 -16.85 -10.20 10.05
CA PHE A 268 -16.61 -11.64 10.25
C PHE A 268 -17.89 -12.47 10.04
N PRO A 269 -17.74 -13.74 9.55
CA PRO A 269 -16.48 -14.34 9.08
C PRO A 269 -15.90 -13.61 7.87
N PRO A 270 -14.57 -13.70 7.65
CA PRO A 270 -13.90 -13.02 6.51
C PRO A 270 -14.53 -13.41 5.17
N LEU A 271 -14.46 -12.50 4.21
CA LEU A 271 -14.79 -12.79 2.81
C LEU A 271 -13.70 -13.66 2.16
N GLU A 272 -14.11 -14.45 1.17
CA GLU A 272 -13.19 -15.24 0.38
C GLU A 272 -12.16 -14.38 -0.37
N GLU A 273 -10.97 -14.92 -0.58
CA GLU A 273 -9.87 -14.26 -1.28
C GLU A 273 -10.29 -13.68 -2.63
N LEU A 274 -11.10 -14.41 -3.42
CA LEU A 274 -11.59 -13.98 -4.72
C LEU A 274 -12.32 -12.64 -4.66
N LEU A 275 -13.07 -12.38 -3.58
CA LEU A 275 -13.89 -11.19 -3.42
C LEU A 275 -13.08 -9.96 -3.00
N VAL A 276 -12.05 -10.15 -2.16
CA VAL A 276 -11.24 -9.06 -1.57
C VAL A 276 -9.93 -8.83 -2.29
N SER A 277 -9.65 -9.57 -3.38
CA SER A 277 -8.42 -9.45 -4.17
C SER A 277 -8.69 -8.76 -5.50
N PRO A 278 -8.39 -7.46 -5.64
CA PRO A 278 -8.68 -6.71 -6.87
C PRO A 278 -8.08 -7.30 -8.15
N TRP A 279 -6.92 -7.95 -8.06
CA TRP A 279 -6.28 -8.62 -9.19
C TRP A 279 -7.05 -9.85 -9.67
N MET A 280 -7.94 -10.42 -8.84
CA MET A 280 -8.83 -11.53 -9.19
C MET A 280 -10.20 -11.07 -9.74
N TRP A 281 -10.54 -9.78 -9.67
CA TRP A 281 -11.87 -9.30 -10.05
C TRP A 281 -12.20 -9.44 -11.53
N LYS A 282 -11.19 -9.46 -12.40
CA LYS A 282 -11.42 -9.82 -13.81
C LYS A 282 -11.99 -11.22 -13.92
N LYS A 283 -11.37 -12.20 -13.24
CA LYS A 283 -11.86 -13.58 -13.17
C LYS A 283 -13.25 -13.67 -12.53
N TYR A 284 -13.49 -12.90 -11.45
CA TYR A 284 -14.81 -12.82 -10.82
C TYR A 284 -15.88 -12.36 -11.81
N LYS A 285 -15.63 -11.27 -12.53
CA LYS A 285 -16.56 -10.75 -13.55
C LYS A 285 -16.83 -11.77 -14.65
N GLU A 286 -15.81 -12.45 -15.15
CA GLU A 286 -15.94 -13.51 -16.16
C GLU A 286 -16.83 -14.65 -15.66
N LEU A 287 -16.63 -15.12 -14.42
CA LEU A 287 -17.42 -16.21 -13.81
C LEU A 287 -18.89 -15.84 -13.60
N HIS A 288 -19.17 -14.57 -13.32
CA HIS A 288 -20.53 -14.09 -13.02
C HIS A 288 -21.18 -13.32 -14.18
N HIS A 289 -20.58 -13.35 -15.40
CA HIS A 289 -21.07 -12.66 -16.58
C HIS A 289 -21.33 -11.14 -16.37
N ILE A 290 -20.49 -10.49 -15.56
CA ILE A 290 -20.57 -9.05 -15.29
C ILE A 290 -19.74 -8.29 -16.34
N VAL A 291 -20.37 -7.37 -17.04
CA VAL A 291 -19.72 -6.53 -18.07
C VAL A 291 -18.90 -5.40 -17.45
#